data_c6328eed9c77d311a6c5261e3bac53d1
#
_entry.id   c6328eed9c77d311a6c5261e3bac53d1
#
_cell.length_a   1.000
_cell.length_b   1.000
_cell.length_c   1.000
_cell.angle_alpha   90.00
_cell.angle_beta   90.00
_cell.angle_gamma   90.00
#
_symmetry.space_group_name_H-M   'P 1'
#
loop_
_entity.id
_entity.type
_entity.pdbx_description
1 polymer ?
#
loop_
_entity_poly.entity_id
_entity_poly.type
_entity_poly.pdbx_seq_one_letter_code
_entity_poly.pdbx_strand_id
1 'polypeptide(L)'
;MLAYKSYVRRRKEMCSYYDFTGREKTEATIVKTWAEFRQDLANHKFAYNDLERALHTTFLHVFDDVFQNGHTLLEKRIGDILNAENHVVRAARINPSESAPNYERLMPKSECIKEDNRFSPPRVEWLYLAFASREKFPTGSLSTVEQCALKECRAVSGEHFALCDFKANEKFANDLVIDLTIAKNTSFDEINALLEARTSQIEEEETRKAVIYYLEKRRPPVANKERYNFPLTDWVMHTYAKLLADQIFLPVDSADKSVMYAPFQCMAQYILSKGYSGIVYASTVYPAGNNIVLFDKTAAHPCGKIHLIDIS
;
A
#
# COMPACT_ATOMS: atom_id res chain seq x y z
N MET A 1 -6.08 4.97 -36.30
CA MET A 1 -6.57 3.61 -36.60
C MET A 1 -5.78 2.51 -35.90
N LEU A 2 -4.44 2.55 -35.82
CA LEU A 2 -3.61 1.59 -35.10
C LEU A 2 -3.85 1.61 -33.57
N ALA A 3 -3.94 2.79 -32.95
CA ALA A 3 -4.21 2.95 -31.52
C ALA A 3 -5.60 2.41 -31.13
N TYR A 4 -6.62 2.61 -31.96
CA TYR A 4 -7.96 2.07 -31.73
C TYR A 4 -8.00 0.53 -31.85
N LYS A 5 -7.27 -0.05 -32.82
CA LYS A 5 -7.16 -1.52 -32.95
C LYS A 5 -6.40 -2.14 -31.78
N SER A 6 -5.35 -1.50 -31.26
CA SER A 6 -4.64 -1.95 -30.07
C SER A 6 -5.51 -1.86 -28.81
N TYR A 7 -6.29 -0.79 -28.67
CA TYR A 7 -7.25 -0.61 -27.58
C TYR A 7 -8.35 -1.69 -27.59
N VAL A 8 -8.94 -1.97 -28.76
CA VAL A 8 -9.98 -3.01 -28.93
C VAL A 8 -9.40 -4.41 -28.70
N ARG A 9 -8.14 -4.67 -29.09
CA ARG A 9 -7.46 -5.93 -28.86
C ARG A 9 -7.15 -6.13 -27.38
N ARG A 10 -6.60 -5.11 -26.70
CA ARG A 10 -6.38 -5.10 -25.25
C ARG A 10 -7.67 -5.32 -24.46
N ARG A 11 -8.77 -4.73 -24.89
CA ARG A 11 -10.09 -4.88 -24.27
C ARG A 11 -10.68 -6.29 -24.44
N LYS A 12 -10.43 -6.96 -25.57
CA LYS A 12 -10.79 -8.37 -25.74
C LYS A 12 -9.97 -9.30 -24.87
N GLU A 13 -8.68 -9.00 -24.69
CA GLU A 13 -7.77 -9.72 -23.79
C GLU A 13 -8.17 -9.52 -22.33
N MET A 14 -8.51 -8.30 -21.91
CA MET A 14 -8.98 -8.00 -20.56
C MET A 14 -10.28 -8.74 -20.20
N CYS A 15 -11.25 -8.83 -21.11
CA CYS A 15 -12.47 -9.63 -20.92
C CYS A 15 -12.21 -11.15 -20.88
N SER A 16 -11.05 -11.63 -21.39
CA SER A 16 -10.68 -13.04 -21.32
C SER A 16 -9.92 -13.40 -20.04
N TYR A 17 -9.24 -12.44 -19.42
CA TYR A 17 -8.49 -12.65 -18.17
C TYR A 17 -9.37 -12.70 -16.93
N TYR A 18 -10.48 -11.95 -16.91
CA TYR A 18 -11.48 -12.05 -15.87
C TYR A 18 -12.66 -12.84 -16.40
N ASP A 19 -12.66 -14.11 -16.11
CA ASP A 19 -13.89 -14.88 -16.19
C ASP A 19 -14.78 -14.47 -14.99
N PHE A 20 -15.39 -13.29 -15.11
CA PHE A 20 -16.31 -12.72 -14.11
C PHE A 20 -17.58 -13.55 -13.92
N THR A 21 -17.40 -14.86 -13.77
CA THR A 21 -18.50 -15.79 -13.51
C THR A 21 -19.01 -15.73 -12.08
N GLY A 22 -18.56 -14.74 -11.35
CA GLY A 22 -18.93 -14.52 -9.96
C GLY A 22 -17.76 -13.97 -9.17
N ARG A 23 -18.06 -13.48 -7.99
CA ARG A 23 -17.14 -12.85 -7.06
C ARG A 23 -15.97 -13.75 -6.71
N GLU A 24 -16.26 -15.01 -6.32
CA GLU A 24 -15.25 -16.01 -5.93
C GLU A 24 -14.21 -16.27 -7.04
N LYS A 25 -14.64 -16.30 -8.30
CA LYS A 25 -13.71 -16.51 -9.41
C LYS A 25 -12.84 -15.29 -9.68
N THR A 26 -13.37 -14.09 -9.49
CA THR A 26 -12.57 -12.86 -9.60
C THR A 26 -11.50 -12.82 -8.52
N GLU A 27 -11.86 -13.08 -7.27
CA GLU A 27 -10.94 -13.17 -6.15
C GLU A 27 -9.85 -14.22 -6.41
N ALA A 28 -10.26 -15.44 -6.80
CA ALA A 28 -9.32 -16.51 -7.15
C ALA A 28 -8.38 -16.15 -8.31
N THR A 29 -8.88 -15.41 -9.31
CA THR A 29 -8.07 -14.94 -10.44
C THR A 29 -7.05 -13.91 -10.00
N ILE A 30 -7.43 -12.95 -9.16
CA ILE A 30 -6.51 -11.94 -8.60
C ILE A 30 -5.42 -12.63 -7.79
N VAL A 31 -5.78 -13.55 -6.90
CA VAL A 31 -4.82 -14.32 -6.09
C VAL A 31 -3.86 -15.13 -6.97
N LYS A 32 -4.38 -15.80 -7.99
CA LYS A 32 -3.57 -16.58 -8.93
C LYS A 32 -2.59 -15.70 -9.69
N THR A 33 -3.06 -14.61 -10.28
CA THR A 33 -2.20 -13.71 -11.07
C THR A 33 -1.13 -13.02 -10.20
N TRP A 34 -1.44 -12.74 -8.93
CA TRP A 34 -0.45 -12.30 -7.96
C TRP A 34 0.63 -13.35 -7.68
N ALA A 35 0.24 -14.62 -7.51
CA ALA A 35 1.18 -15.71 -7.31
C ALA A 35 2.11 -15.89 -8.53
N GLU A 36 1.57 -15.80 -9.75
CA GLU A 36 2.33 -15.82 -10.99
C GLU A 36 3.32 -14.64 -11.08
N PHE A 37 2.87 -13.43 -10.77
CA PHE A 37 3.70 -12.24 -10.74
C PHE A 37 4.89 -12.37 -9.75
N ARG A 38 4.62 -12.87 -8.55
CA ARG A 38 5.67 -13.17 -7.56
C ARG A 38 6.67 -14.19 -8.08
N GLN A 39 6.19 -15.26 -8.72
CA GLN A 39 7.04 -16.31 -9.26
C GLN A 39 7.90 -15.80 -10.41
N ASP A 40 7.40 -14.90 -11.24
CA ASP A 40 8.15 -14.29 -12.34
C ASP A 40 9.30 -13.43 -11.83
N LEU A 41 9.08 -12.66 -10.77
CA LEU A 41 10.13 -11.89 -10.08
C LEU A 41 11.14 -12.82 -9.38
N ALA A 42 10.67 -13.87 -8.68
CA ALA A 42 11.52 -14.85 -8.02
C ALA A 42 12.42 -15.62 -9.02
N ASN A 43 11.93 -15.86 -10.21
CA ASN A 43 12.68 -16.52 -11.30
C ASN A 43 13.53 -15.52 -12.11
N HIS A 44 13.64 -14.27 -11.67
CA HIS A 44 14.41 -13.22 -12.35
C HIS A 44 14.03 -13.00 -13.82
N LYS A 45 12.75 -13.20 -14.18
CA LYS A 45 12.28 -12.90 -15.55
C LYS A 45 12.37 -11.42 -15.87
N PHE A 46 12.26 -10.58 -14.85
CA PHE A 46 12.51 -9.14 -14.87
C PHE A 46 12.91 -8.64 -13.49
N ALA A 47 13.52 -7.46 -13.41
CA ALA A 47 13.86 -6.81 -12.15
C ALA A 47 12.66 -6.03 -11.59
N TYR A 48 12.60 -5.82 -10.26
CA TYR A 48 11.51 -5.08 -9.60
C TYR A 48 11.30 -3.65 -10.14
N ASN A 49 12.32 -3.04 -10.73
CA ASN A 49 12.28 -1.70 -11.32
C ASN A 49 12.10 -1.69 -12.85
N ASP A 50 11.97 -2.85 -13.48
CA ASP A 50 11.66 -2.99 -14.90
C ASP A 50 10.14 -2.96 -15.10
N LEU A 51 9.55 -1.74 -14.95
CA LEU A 51 8.11 -1.54 -15.05
C LEU A 51 7.55 -1.88 -16.43
N GLU A 52 8.34 -1.73 -17.49
CA GLU A 52 7.91 -2.08 -18.83
C GLU A 52 7.57 -3.57 -18.92
N ARG A 53 8.48 -4.43 -18.46
CA ARG A 53 8.23 -5.88 -18.42
C ARG A 53 7.18 -6.26 -17.38
N ALA A 54 7.19 -5.62 -16.21
CA ALA A 54 6.21 -5.86 -15.17
C ALA A 54 4.77 -5.60 -15.66
N LEU A 55 4.55 -4.53 -16.45
CA LEU A 55 3.25 -4.20 -17.05
C LEU A 55 2.80 -5.19 -18.13
N HIS A 56 3.68 -6.06 -18.63
CA HIS A 56 3.31 -7.17 -19.50
C HIS A 56 2.83 -8.41 -18.73
N THR A 57 2.99 -8.47 -17.41
CA THR A 57 2.40 -9.52 -16.59
C THR A 57 0.89 -9.32 -16.46
N THR A 58 0.15 -10.41 -16.34
CA THR A 58 -1.31 -10.34 -16.21
C THR A 58 -1.72 -9.54 -14.97
N PHE A 59 -1.04 -9.76 -13.84
CA PHE A 59 -1.36 -9.08 -12.59
C PHE A 59 -1.23 -7.56 -12.72
N LEU A 60 -0.05 -7.05 -13.10
CA LEU A 60 0.19 -5.60 -13.11
C LEU A 60 -0.53 -4.91 -14.24
N HIS A 61 -0.69 -5.58 -15.39
CA HIS A 61 -1.48 -5.04 -16.51
C HIS A 61 -2.93 -4.76 -16.11
N VAL A 62 -3.58 -5.73 -15.48
CA VAL A 62 -4.97 -5.58 -15.06
C VAL A 62 -5.09 -4.64 -13.86
N PHE A 63 -4.14 -4.71 -12.92
CA PHE A 63 -4.08 -3.74 -11.83
C PHE A 63 -4.00 -2.31 -12.38
N ASP A 64 -3.15 -2.04 -13.38
CA ASP A 64 -3.03 -0.72 -14.01
C ASP A 64 -4.35 -0.25 -14.64
N ASP A 65 -5.03 -1.12 -15.38
CA ASP A 65 -6.32 -0.80 -16.00
C ASP A 65 -7.40 -0.45 -14.95
N VAL A 66 -7.45 -1.18 -13.86
CA VAL A 66 -8.39 -0.93 -12.75
C VAL A 66 -7.97 0.31 -11.97
N PHE A 67 -6.68 0.46 -11.69
CA PHE A 67 -6.13 1.57 -10.93
C PHE A 67 -6.39 2.92 -11.63
N GLN A 68 -6.25 2.99 -12.95
CA GLN A 68 -6.55 4.22 -13.70
C GLN A 68 -7.98 4.75 -13.50
N ASN A 69 -8.92 3.90 -13.10
CA ASN A 69 -10.33 4.25 -12.91
C ASN A 69 -10.77 4.28 -11.45
N GLY A 70 -10.06 3.59 -10.55
CA GLY A 70 -10.46 3.40 -9.15
C GLY A 70 -9.46 3.92 -8.11
N HIS A 71 -8.35 4.53 -8.52
CA HIS A 71 -7.29 4.98 -7.62
C HIS A 71 -7.74 5.99 -6.56
N THR A 72 -8.71 6.84 -6.86
CA THR A 72 -9.22 7.86 -5.93
C THR A 72 -9.76 7.28 -4.62
N LEU A 73 -10.18 6.01 -4.65
CA LEU A 73 -10.62 5.29 -3.46
C LEU A 73 -9.50 5.09 -2.44
N LEU A 74 -8.27 4.93 -2.94
CA LEU A 74 -7.08 4.65 -2.13
C LEU A 74 -6.28 5.91 -1.79
N GLU A 75 -6.68 7.08 -2.30
CA GLU A 75 -5.91 8.30 -2.13
C GLU A 75 -6.09 8.92 -0.75
N LYS A 76 -4.97 9.32 -0.17
CA LYS A 76 -4.88 10.17 1.02
C LYS A 76 -3.84 11.25 0.81
N ARG A 77 -4.02 12.41 1.44
CA ARG A 77 -2.98 13.45 1.47
C ARG A 77 -2.00 13.17 2.60
N ILE A 78 -0.74 13.47 2.37
CA ILE A 78 0.29 13.38 3.43
C ILE A 78 -0.14 14.18 4.66
N GLY A 79 -0.67 15.41 4.47
CA GLY A 79 -1.13 16.26 5.56
C GLY A 79 -2.30 15.70 6.36
N ASP A 80 -3.16 14.87 5.74
CA ASP A 80 -4.27 14.21 6.44
C ASP A 80 -3.78 13.06 7.35
N ILE A 81 -2.61 12.51 7.06
CA ILE A 81 -1.99 11.44 7.86
C ILE A 81 -1.06 12.01 8.92
N LEU A 82 -0.20 12.95 8.53
CA LEU A 82 0.79 13.58 9.40
C LEU A 82 0.24 14.87 10.03
N ASN A 83 -0.97 14.82 10.57
CA ASN A 83 -1.67 15.94 11.22
C ASN A 83 -1.61 15.87 12.76
N ALA A 84 -2.26 16.82 13.43
CA ALA A 84 -2.28 16.90 14.89
C ALA A 84 -3.11 15.80 15.58
N GLU A 85 -4.04 15.16 14.84
CA GLU A 85 -4.91 14.10 15.37
C GLU A 85 -4.17 12.75 15.44
N ASN A 86 -3.13 12.61 14.66
CA ASN A 86 -2.28 11.42 14.66
C ASN A 86 -0.99 11.67 15.44
N HIS A 87 -0.49 10.62 16.04
CA HIS A 87 0.86 10.53 16.57
C HIS A 87 1.72 9.82 15.52
N VAL A 88 2.77 10.45 15.03
CA VAL A 88 3.63 9.96 13.96
C VAL A 88 5.06 9.90 14.47
N VAL A 89 5.66 8.72 14.49
CA VAL A 89 6.95 8.48 15.15
C VAL A 89 7.89 7.70 14.24
N ARG A 90 9.17 8.02 14.34
CA ARG A 90 10.26 7.19 13.85
C ARG A 90 11.18 6.78 14.99
N ALA A 91 11.57 5.51 15.00
CA ALA A 91 12.63 4.98 15.83
C ALA A 91 13.92 4.78 15.02
N ALA A 92 15.05 5.07 15.62
CA ALA A 92 16.37 4.76 15.06
C ALA A 92 17.25 4.11 16.15
N ARG A 93 17.88 2.98 15.82
CA ARG A 93 18.85 2.35 16.70
C ARG A 93 20.06 3.25 16.86
N ILE A 94 20.55 3.43 18.10
CA ILE A 94 21.71 4.24 18.43
C ILE A 94 22.76 3.40 19.15
N ASN A 95 24.00 3.86 19.09
CA ASN A 95 25.06 3.24 19.89
C ASN A 95 25.00 3.74 21.34
N PRO A 96 25.33 2.92 22.34
CA PRO A 96 25.36 3.36 23.75
C PRO A 96 26.29 4.55 24.01
N SER A 97 27.32 4.72 23.17
CA SER A 97 28.26 5.85 23.23
C SER A 97 27.73 7.14 22.60
N GLU A 98 26.60 7.08 21.90
CA GLU A 98 25.97 8.24 21.24
C GLU A 98 25.14 9.02 22.24
N SER A 99 25.78 9.94 22.98
CA SER A 99 25.19 10.61 24.15
C SER A 99 24.09 11.64 23.81
N ALA A 100 24.03 12.14 22.56
CA ALA A 100 23.09 13.17 22.16
C ALA A 100 22.74 13.04 20.65
N PRO A 101 21.88 12.07 20.26
CA PRO A 101 21.45 11.98 18.88
C PRO A 101 20.72 13.26 18.45
N ASN A 102 21.03 13.72 17.24
CA ASN A 102 20.36 14.87 16.62
C ASN A 102 19.30 14.39 15.61
N TYR A 103 18.55 15.32 15.04
CA TYR A 103 17.52 15.02 14.04
C TYR A 103 18.05 14.31 12.79
N GLU A 104 19.30 14.56 12.39
CA GLU A 104 19.92 13.87 11.25
C GLU A 104 20.04 12.36 11.45
N ARG A 105 20.17 11.92 12.72
CA ARG A 105 20.21 10.50 13.09
C ARG A 105 18.90 9.77 12.78
N LEU A 106 17.81 10.50 12.77
CA LEU A 106 16.47 9.99 12.50
C LEU A 106 16.10 10.03 11.01
N MET A 107 16.91 10.66 10.17
CA MET A 107 16.70 10.67 8.72
C MET A 107 17.39 9.47 8.07
N PRO A 108 16.77 8.86 7.03
CA PRO A 108 17.40 7.76 6.32
C PRO A 108 18.66 8.24 5.59
N LYS A 109 19.73 7.45 5.68
CA LYS A 109 21.00 7.67 4.98
C LYS A 109 21.37 6.41 4.22
N SER A 110 21.70 6.54 2.96
CA SER A 110 21.96 5.42 2.03
C SER A 110 23.03 4.46 2.54
N GLU A 111 24.10 4.99 3.17
CA GLU A 111 25.17 4.20 3.76
C GLU A 111 24.72 3.33 4.96
N CYS A 112 23.60 3.71 5.62
CA CYS A 112 23.03 2.97 6.75
C CYS A 112 21.99 1.92 6.32
N ILE A 113 21.45 2.03 5.09
CA ILE A 113 20.41 1.12 4.58
C ILE A 113 21.09 -0.02 3.84
N LYS A 114 21.40 -1.10 4.56
CA LYS A 114 22.18 -2.25 4.05
C LYS A 114 21.29 -3.41 3.58
N GLU A 115 20.07 -3.48 4.03
CA GLU A 115 19.13 -4.57 3.75
C GLU A 115 17.92 -4.10 2.97
N ASP A 116 17.25 -5.05 2.34
CA ASP A 116 15.95 -4.82 1.71
C ASP A 116 14.91 -4.45 2.77
N ASN A 117 14.19 -3.38 2.50
CA ASN A 117 12.93 -3.07 3.14
C ASN A 117 11.78 -3.55 2.26
N ARG A 118 10.58 -3.67 2.82
CA ARG A 118 9.42 -4.20 2.09
C ARG A 118 9.17 -3.50 0.77
N PHE A 119 9.29 -2.18 0.72
CA PHE A 119 9.00 -1.38 -0.47
C PHE A 119 10.24 -0.81 -1.16
N SER A 120 11.41 -0.87 -0.53
CA SER A 120 12.65 -0.31 -1.09
C SER A 120 13.82 -1.25 -0.93
N PRO A 121 14.69 -1.37 -1.96
CA PRO A 121 15.94 -2.09 -1.88
C PRO A 121 16.96 -1.34 -1.00
N PRO A 122 18.15 -1.94 -0.74
CA PRO A 122 19.23 -1.27 -0.05
C PRO A 122 19.60 0.07 -0.69
N ARG A 123 20.07 1.01 0.13
CA ARG A 123 20.53 2.37 -0.24
C ARG A 123 19.47 3.34 -0.74
N VAL A 124 18.20 2.95 -0.83
CA VAL A 124 17.10 3.85 -1.18
C VAL A 124 16.61 4.58 0.07
N GLU A 125 16.74 5.90 0.07
CA GLU A 125 16.48 6.77 1.22
C GLU A 125 14.99 7.14 1.39
N TRP A 126 14.11 6.18 1.29
CA TRP A 126 12.70 6.40 1.60
C TRP A 126 12.47 6.48 3.10
N LEU A 127 11.56 7.34 3.51
CA LEU A 127 11.28 7.61 4.92
C LEU A 127 10.11 6.75 5.41
N TYR A 128 10.41 5.84 6.33
CA TYR A 128 9.43 4.97 6.98
C TYR A 128 9.06 5.55 8.34
N LEU A 129 7.76 5.75 8.57
CA LEU A 129 7.20 6.29 9.81
C LEU A 129 6.08 5.38 10.30
N ALA A 130 6.00 5.15 11.61
CA ALA A 130 4.84 4.56 12.24
C ALA A 130 3.84 5.67 12.61
N PHE A 131 2.54 5.38 12.54
CA PHE A 131 1.51 6.30 12.98
C PHE A 131 0.28 5.57 13.53
N ALA A 132 -0.41 6.25 14.43
CA ALA A 132 -1.72 5.86 14.97
C ALA A 132 -2.48 7.13 15.38
N SER A 133 -3.79 7.01 15.60
CA SER A 133 -4.57 8.08 16.21
C SER A 133 -3.97 8.45 17.57
N ARG A 134 -3.95 9.74 17.89
CA ARG A 134 -3.39 10.22 19.14
C ARG A 134 -4.29 9.81 20.31
N GLU A 135 -3.73 9.01 21.20
CA GLU A 135 -4.39 8.52 22.39
C GLU A 135 -3.77 9.12 23.65
N LYS A 136 -4.52 9.09 24.76
CA LYS A 136 -3.99 9.48 26.08
C LYS A 136 -3.36 8.26 26.73
N PHE A 137 -2.06 8.30 26.95
CA PHE A 137 -1.32 7.23 27.65
C PHE A 137 -0.95 7.65 29.06
N PRO A 138 -0.80 6.71 29.98
CA PRO A 138 -0.22 6.97 31.30
C PRO A 138 1.21 7.53 31.14
N THR A 139 1.55 8.48 32.01
CA THR A 139 2.90 9.06 32.02
C THR A 139 3.94 7.95 32.28
N GLY A 140 4.94 7.86 31.41
CA GLY A 140 6.03 6.88 31.52
C GLY A 140 5.80 5.56 30.77
N SER A 141 4.64 5.37 30.09
CA SER A 141 4.42 4.24 29.19
C SER A 141 4.65 4.64 27.75
N LEU A 142 5.11 3.68 26.93
CA LEU A 142 5.21 3.86 25.49
C LEU A 142 3.81 3.87 24.86
N SER A 143 3.57 4.82 23.99
CA SER A 143 2.35 4.89 23.18
C SER A 143 2.28 3.73 22.17
N THR A 144 1.08 3.47 21.64
CA THR A 144 0.85 2.48 20.58
C THR A 144 1.80 2.70 19.39
N VAL A 145 1.99 3.94 18.97
CA VAL A 145 2.85 4.25 17.82
C VAL A 145 4.34 4.09 18.13
N GLU A 146 4.80 4.43 19.34
CA GLU A 146 6.19 4.21 19.76
C GLU A 146 6.51 2.72 19.81
N GLN A 147 5.60 1.92 20.36
CA GLN A 147 5.71 0.46 20.34
C GLN A 147 5.75 -0.09 18.90
N CYS A 148 4.89 0.43 18.01
CA CYS A 148 4.91 0.07 16.61
C CYS A 148 6.26 0.38 15.96
N ALA A 149 6.79 1.59 16.15
CA ALA A 149 8.07 2.02 15.58
C ALA A 149 9.24 1.15 16.08
N LEU A 150 9.27 0.79 17.36
CA LEU A 150 10.29 -0.11 17.93
C LEU A 150 10.17 -1.54 17.37
N LYS A 151 8.95 -2.07 17.27
CA LYS A 151 8.72 -3.41 16.69
C LYS A 151 9.12 -3.48 15.20
N GLU A 152 8.86 -2.44 14.43
CA GLU A 152 9.33 -2.35 13.03
C GLU A 152 10.86 -2.32 12.93
N CYS A 153 11.55 -1.73 13.92
CA CYS A 153 13.01 -1.80 14.04
C CYS A 153 13.50 -3.15 14.57
N ARG A 154 12.62 -4.11 14.89
CA ARG A 154 12.95 -5.41 15.51
C ARG A 154 13.79 -5.23 16.77
N ALA A 155 13.39 -4.28 17.62
CA ALA A 155 14.06 -3.96 18.86
C ALA A 155 14.13 -5.19 19.79
N VAL A 156 15.33 -5.48 20.31
CA VAL A 156 15.59 -6.57 21.25
C VAL A 156 16.20 -6.03 22.53
N SER A 157 16.06 -6.81 23.63
CA SER A 157 16.60 -6.45 24.95
C SER A 157 18.09 -6.08 24.86
N GLY A 158 18.47 -5.01 25.56
CA GLY A 158 19.82 -4.48 25.60
C GLY A 158 20.15 -3.47 24.48
N GLU A 159 19.21 -3.19 23.57
CA GLU A 159 19.41 -2.18 22.53
C GLU A 159 18.90 -0.81 22.96
N HIS A 160 19.46 0.23 22.33
CA HIS A 160 19.14 1.63 22.58
C HIS A 160 18.54 2.28 21.32
N PHE A 161 17.48 3.04 21.51
CA PHE A 161 16.77 3.72 20.42
C PHE A 161 16.55 5.19 20.71
N ALA A 162 16.62 5.98 19.66
CA ALA A 162 16.12 7.35 19.65
C ALA A 162 14.76 7.36 18.93
N LEU A 163 13.73 7.91 19.57
CA LEU A 163 12.42 8.13 19.03
C LEU A 163 12.15 9.62 18.90
N CYS A 164 11.48 10.00 17.82
CA CYS A 164 11.08 11.38 17.62
C CYS A 164 9.77 11.44 16.84
N ASP A 165 8.97 12.46 17.17
CA ASP A 165 7.79 12.83 16.40
C ASP A 165 8.17 13.40 15.04
N PHE A 166 7.31 13.19 14.06
CA PHE A 166 7.45 13.72 12.70
C PHE A 166 6.22 14.51 12.29
N LYS A 167 6.44 15.52 11.46
CA LYS A 167 5.39 16.33 10.84
C LYS A 167 5.59 16.38 9.33
N ALA A 168 4.49 16.55 8.60
CA ALA A 168 4.54 16.84 7.18
C ALA A 168 5.31 18.15 6.93
N ASN A 169 6.12 18.17 5.89
CA ASN A 169 6.61 19.41 5.35
C ASN A 169 5.47 20.07 4.55
N GLU A 170 5.17 21.33 4.81
CA GLU A 170 4.05 22.06 4.20
C GLU A 170 4.05 21.96 2.66
N LYS A 171 5.24 21.96 2.05
CA LYS A 171 5.40 21.81 0.60
C LYS A 171 4.79 20.53 0.05
N PHE A 172 4.77 19.46 0.84
CA PHE A 172 4.29 18.14 0.45
C PHE A 172 2.95 17.75 1.09
N ALA A 173 2.37 18.62 1.91
CA ALA A 173 1.15 18.30 2.67
C ALA A 173 -0.04 17.89 1.78
N ASN A 174 -0.11 18.43 0.55
CA ASN A 174 -1.15 18.13 -0.43
C ASN A 174 -0.79 16.97 -1.36
N ASP A 175 0.42 16.44 -1.30
CA ASP A 175 0.82 15.31 -2.12
C ASP A 175 0.04 14.06 -1.72
N LEU A 176 -0.26 13.22 -2.72
CA LEU A 176 -1.08 12.05 -2.54
C LEU A 176 -0.23 10.81 -2.28
N VAL A 177 -0.73 9.96 -1.40
CA VAL A 177 -0.22 8.62 -1.12
C VAL A 177 -1.33 7.59 -1.32
N ILE A 178 -0.96 6.34 -1.55
CA ILE A 178 -1.90 5.22 -1.67
C ILE A 178 -2.08 4.55 -0.32
N ASP A 179 -3.33 4.51 0.16
CA ASP A 179 -3.71 3.90 1.43
C ASP A 179 -4.20 2.46 1.24
N LEU A 180 -3.35 1.50 1.56
CA LEU A 180 -3.69 0.08 1.54
C LEU A 180 -4.37 -0.40 2.84
N THR A 181 -4.47 0.46 3.87
CA THR A 181 -5.12 0.09 5.14
C THR A 181 -6.63 0.04 5.03
N ILE A 182 -7.21 0.64 4.01
CA ILE A 182 -8.66 0.70 3.78
C ILE A 182 -9.33 -0.68 3.81
N ALA A 183 -8.58 -1.72 3.43
CA ALA A 183 -9.05 -3.11 3.40
C ALA A 183 -8.44 -3.99 4.51
N LYS A 184 -7.72 -3.41 5.47
CA LYS A 184 -6.98 -4.15 6.51
C LYS A 184 -7.83 -5.13 7.31
N ASN A 185 -9.00 -4.65 7.76
CA ASN A 185 -9.91 -5.43 8.62
C ASN A 185 -11.23 -5.75 7.92
N THR A 186 -11.25 -5.67 6.59
CA THR A 186 -12.45 -5.89 5.79
C THR A 186 -12.35 -7.29 5.19
N SER A 187 -13.38 -8.11 5.36
CA SER A 187 -13.49 -9.40 4.69
C SER A 187 -13.94 -9.22 3.23
N PHE A 188 -13.74 -10.23 2.40
CA PHE A 188 -14.31 -10.21 1.05
C PHE A 188 -15.84 -10.11 1.06
N ASP A 189 -16.52 -10.70 2.06
CA ASP A 189 -17.98 -10.59 2.22
C ASP A 189 -18.40 -9.15 2.49
N GLU A 190 -17.67 -8.41 3.33
CA GLU A 190 -17.93 -6.99 3.57
C GLU A 190 -17.67 -6.14 2.32
N ILE A 191 -16.62 -6.42 1.56
CA ILE A 191 -16.34 -5.76 0.26
C ILE A 191 -17.52 -6.04 -0.71
N ASN A 192 -18.02 -7.26 -0.74
CA ASN A 192 -19.18 -7.64 -1.54
C ASN A 192 -20.47 -6.91 -1.09
N ALA A 193 -20.69 -6.79 0.22
CA ALA A 193 -21.80 -6.05 0.78
C ALA A 193 -21.75 -4.55 0.45
N LEU A 194 -20.55 -3.94 0.42
CA LEU A 194 -20.36 -2.56 -0.02
C LEU A 194 -20.78 -2.37 -1.49
N LEU A 195 -20.46 -3.31 -2.37
CA LEU A 195 -20.86 -3.29 -3.77
C LEU A 195 -22.40 -3.36 -3.87
N GLU A 196 -23.04 -4.26 -3.11
CA GLU A 196 -24.49 -4.40 -3.09
C GLU A 196 -25.19 -3.14 -2.58
N ALA A 197 -24.67 -2.54 -1.51
CA ALA A 197 -25.21 -1.29 -0.96
C ALA A 197 -25.10 -0.14 -1.98
N ARG A 198 -23.96 -0.01 -2.67
CA ARG A 198 -23.77 1.00 -3.72
C ARG A 198 -24.65 0.74 -4.95
N THR A 199 -24.79 -0.51 -5.34
CA THR A 199 -25.65 -0.90 -6.47
C THR A 199 -27.13 -0.60 -6.17
N SER A 200 -27.57 -0.78 -4.93
CA SER A 200 -28.95 -0.48 -4.51
C SER A 200 -29.27 1.03 -4.45
N GLN A 201 -28.23 1.88 -4.36
CA GLN A 201 -28.37 3.34 -4.37
C GLN A 201 -28.47 3.94 -5.78
N ILE A 202 -28.30 3.13 -6.81
CA ILE A 202 -28.43 3.59 -8.19
C ILE A 202 -29.92 3.84 -8.49
N GLU A 203 -30.29 5.12 -8.68
CA GLU A 203 -31.67 5.56 -8.88
C GLU A 203 -32.27 5.04 -10.20
N GLU A 204 -31.43 4.86 -11.24
CA GLU A 204 -31.89 4.33 -12.51
C GLU A 204 -31.99 2.80 -12.46
N GLU A 205 -33.20 2.28 -12.45
CA GLU A 205 -33.47 0.83 -12.39
C GLU A 205 -32.80 0.04 -13.52
N GLU A 206 -32.69 0.62 -14.72
CA GLU A 206 -31.97 0.00 -15.84
C GLU A 206 -30.49 -0.16 -15.56
N THR A 207 -29.85 0.85 -14.95
CA THR A 207 -28.44 0.80 -14.56
C THR A 207 -28.21 -0.26 -13.50
N ARG A 208 -29.08 -0.31 -12.50
CA ARG A 208 -29.03 -1.34 -11.44
C ARG A 208 -29.17 -2.75 -12.02
N LYS A 209 -30.17 -2.98 -12.88
CA LYS A 209 -30.38 -4.27 -13.57
C LYS A 209 -29.16 -4.66 -14.41
N ALA A 210 -28.52 -3.71 -15.06
CA ALA A 210 -27.36 -3.97 -15.88
C ALA A 210 -26.12 -4.36 -15.05
N VAL A 211 -25.89 -3.71 -13.89
CA VAL A 211 -24.81 -4.08 -12.96
C VAL A 211 -25.06 -5.48 -12.40
N ILE A 212 -26.29 -5.76 -11.95
CA ILE A 212 -26.68 -7.09 -11.45
C ILE A 212 -26.51 -8.14 -12.56
N TYR A 213 -26.97 -7.86 -13.76
CA TYR A 213 -26.82 -8.75 -14.90
C TYR A 213 -25.33 -9.05 -15.22
N TYR A 214 -24.48 -8.03 -15.13
CA TYR A 214 -23.05 -8.19 -15.33
C TYR A 214 -22.41 -9.08 -14.27
N LEU A 215 -22.79 -8.88 -13.00
CA LEU A 215 -22.30 -9.68 -11.89
C LEU A 215 -22.76 -11.15 -11.97
N GLU A 216 -23.97 -11.39 -12.49
CA GLU A 216 -24.56 -12.73 -12.59
C GLU A 216 -24.22 -13.47 -13.89
N LYS A 217 -24.17 -12.80 -15.01
CA LYS A 217 -24.19 -13.40 -16.36
C LYS A 217 -23.00 -13.11 -17.29
N ARG A 218 -21.94 -12.44 -16.82
CA ARG A 218 -20.67 -12.30 -17.52
C ARG A 218 -20.63 -11.45 -18.80
N ARG A 219 -21.65 -10.69 -19.15
CA ARG A 219 -21.65 -9.88 -20.36
C ARG A 219 -21.93 -8.44 -20.03
N PRO A 220 -21.04 -7.49 -20.41
CA PRO A 220 -21.36 -6.08 -20.25
C PRO A 220 -22.57 -5.74 -21.12
N PRO A 221 -23.54 -5.00 -20.59
CA PRO A 221 -24.62 -4.45 -21.42
C PRO A 221 -24.03 -3.50 -22.46
N VAL A 222 -24.56 -3.55 -23.67
CA VAL A 222 -24.01 -2.86 -24.85
C VAL A 222 -24.20 -1.33 -24.80
N ALA A 223 -25.07 -0.81 -23.93
CA ALA A 223 -25.43 0.61 -23.85
C ALA A 223 -24.85 1.30 -22.62
N ASN A 224 -24.27 2.47 -22.79
CA ASN A 224 -23.78 3.41 -21.75
C ASN A 224 -22.70 2.88 -20.78
N LYS A 225 -21.50 2.64 -21.29
CA LYS A 225 -20.35 2.09 -20.56
C LYS A 225 -19.83 2.95 -19.40
N GLU A 226 -19.99 4.25 -19.44
CA GLU A 226 -19.41 5.16 -18.43
C GLU A 226 -20.15 5.12 -17.09
N ARG A 227 -21.45 4.89 -17.08
CA ARG A 227 -22.28 4.85 -15.87
C ARG A 227 -22.16 3.56 -15.07
N TYR A 228 -21.77 2.44 -15.68
CA TYR A 228 -21.69 1.12 -15.04
C TYR A 228 -20.33 0.82 -14.39
N ASN A 229 -19.30 1.58 -14.73
CA ASN A 229 -17.93 1.24 -14.33
C ASN A 229 -17.65 1.50 -12.85
N PHE A 230 -18.31 2.48 -12.22
CA PHE A 230 -17.93 2.97 -10.90
C PHE A 230 -18.05 1.92 -9.77
N PRO A 231 -19.19 1.27 -9.53
CA PRO A 231 -19.29 0.30 -8.43
C PRO A 231 -18.42 -0.95 -8.62
N LEU A 232 -18.28 -1.39 -9.86
CA LEU A 232 -17.47 -2.57 -10.20
C LEU A 232 -15.97 -2.26 -10.06
N THR A 233 -15.54 -1.09 -10.53
CA THR A 233 -14.15 -0.66 -10.41
C THR A 233 -13.76 -0.50 -8.95
N ASP A 234 -14.61 0.12 -8.13
CA ASP A 234 -14.40 0.25 -6.69
C ASP A 234 -14.31 -1.11 -5.99
N TRP A 235 -15.19 -2.04 -6.34
CA TRP A 235 -15.15 -3.39 -5.80
C TRP A 235 -13.86 -4.13 -6.17
N VAL A 236 -13.44 -4.07 -7.44
CA VAL A 236 -12.20 -4.71 -7.88
C VAL A 236 -11.00 -4.03 -7.21
N MET A 237 -10.98 -2.70 -7.06
CA MET A 237 -9.91 -2.00 -6.34
C MET A 237 -9.83 -2.39 -4.87
N HIS A 238 -10.97 -2.50 -4.18
CA HIS A 238 -11.00 -3.00 -2.80
C HIS A 238 -10.46 -4.44 -2.71
N THR A 239 -10.82 -5.29 -3.68
CA THR A 239 -10.33 -6.67 -3.74
C THR A 239 -8.80 -6.72 -3.92
N TYR A 240 -8.25 -5.87 -4.79
CA TYR A 240 -6.79 -5.73 -4.93
C TYR A 240 -6.14 -5.16 -3.66
N ALA A 241 -6.72 -4.12 -3.07
CA ALA A 241 -6.20 -3.54 -1.83
C ALA A 241 -6.18 -4.56 -0.70
N LYS A 242 -7.25 -5.36 -0.58
CA LYS A 242 -7.34 -6.48 0.39
C LYS A 242 -6.26 -7.52 0.13
N LEU A 243 -6.11 -7.99 -1.11
CA LEU A 243 -5.07 -8.94 -1.45
C LEU A 243 -3.68 -8.40 -1.08
N LEU A 244 -3.37 -7.17 -1.50
CA LEU A 244 -2.07 -6.56 -1.20
C LEU A 244 -1.86 -6.41 0.31
N ALA A 245 -2.88 -5.96 1.05
CA ALA A 245 -2.82 -5.88 2.51
C ALA A 245 -2.54 -7.25 3.14
N ASP A 246 -3.27 -8.29 2.75
CA ASP A 246 -3.10 -9.65 3.27
C ASP A 246 -1.70 -10.20 2.93
N GLN A 247 -1.20 -9.95 1.73
CA GLN A 247 0.14 -10.38 1.31
C GLN A 247 1.26 -9.62 2.03
N ILE A 248 1.05 -8.34 2.34
CA ILE A 248 1.98 -7.55 3.16
C ILE A 248 2.16 -8.19 4.55
N PHE A 249 1.10 -8.80 5.11
CA PHE A 249 1.13 -9.43 6.42
C PHE A 249 1.84 -10.80 6.48
N LEU A 250 2.15 -11.40 5.33
CA LEU A 250 2.86 -12.68 5.35
C LEU A 250 4.25 -12.52 5.98
N PRO A 251 4.59 -13.40 6.93
CA PRO A 251 5.93 -13.45 7.50
C PRO A 251 6.97 -13.68 6.39
N VAL A 252 8.09 -12.99 6.47
CA VAL A 252 9.21 -13.17 5.56
C VAL A 252 10.39 -13.72 6.34
N ASP A 253 10.87 -14.90 5.97
CA ASP A 253 12.08 -15.45 6.50
C ASP A 253 13.30 -14.61 6.09
N SER A 254 14.27 -14.47 6.99
CA SER A 254 15.41 -13.57 6.80
C SER A 254 16.30 -13.93 5.61
N ALA A 255 16.32 -15.21 5.21
CA ALA A 255 17.15 -15.69 4.11
C ALA A 255 16.69 -15.20 2.72
N ASP A 256 15.38 -14.92 2.54
CA ASP A 256 14.79 -14.68 1.22
C ASP A 256 14.17 -13.28 1.08
N LYS A 257 14.59 -12.30 1.89
CA LYS A 257 14.00 -10.94 1.89
C LYS A 257 13.97 -10.30 0.50
N SER A 258 15.05 -10.38 -0.26
CA SER A 258 15.14 -9.76 -1.58
C SER A 258 14.11 -10.33 -2.56
N VAL A 259 13.93 -11.65 -2.56
CA VAL A 259 12.93 -12.34 -3.40
C VAL A 259 11.52 -12.04 -2.93
N MET A 260 11.29 -12.09 -1.62
CA MET A 260 9.96 -11.91 -1.03
C MET A 260 9.47 -10.46 -1.11
N TYR A 261 10.39 -9.49 -1.07
CA TYR A 261 10.05 -8.07 -1.14
C TYR A 261 10.00 -7.53 -2.57
N ALA A 262 10.63 -8.19 -3.56
CA ALA A 262 10.64 -7.74 -4.94
C ALA A 262 9.24 -7.40 -5.51
N PRO A 263 8.15 -8.14 -5.25
CA PRO A 263 6.81 -7.78 -5.70
C PRO A 263 6.32 -6.47 -5.11
N PHE A 264 6.57 -6.21 -3.83
CA PHE A 264 6.18 -4.96 -3.17
C PHE A 264 7.06 -3.79 -3.60
N GLN A 265 8.35 -4.02 -3.84
CA GLN A 265 9.26 -3.04 -4.41
C GLN A 265 8.81 -2.67 -5.83
N CYS A 266 8.39 -3.63 -6.65
CA CYS A 266 7.83 -3.38 -7.97
C CYS A 266 6.52 -2.57 -7.90
N MET A 267 5.62 -2.91 -6.99
CA MET A 267 4.39 -2.15 -6.75
C MET A 267 4.69 -0.72 -6.30
N ALA A 268 5.71 -0.53 -5.45
CA ALA A 268 6.13 0.81 -5.02
C ALA A 268 6.70 1.63 -6.18
N GLN A 269 7.51 1.03 -7.05
CA GLN A 269 7.98 1.69 -8.27
C GLN A 269 6.84 2.06 -9.22
N TYR A 270 5.84 1.18 -9.34
CA TYR A 270 4.63 1.45 -10.12
C TYR A 270 3.88 2.65 -9.55
N ILE A 271 3.59 2.67 -8.24
CA ILE A 271 2.90 3.77 -7.55
C ILE A 271 3.67 5.09 -7.69
N LEU A 272 5.00 5.06 -7.51
CA LEU A 272 5.87 6.21 -7.74
C LEU A 272 5.77 6.70 -9.19
N SER A 273 5.76 5.81 -10.17
CA SER A 273 5.64 6.16 -11.60
C SER A 273 4.32 6.83 -11.97
N LYS A 274 3.27 6.63 -11.14
CA LYS A 274 1.96 7.29 -11.28
C LYS A 274 1.91 8.66 -10.59
N GLY A 275 3.01 9.11 -9.98
CA GLY A 275 3.12 10.43 -9.36
C GLY A 275 2.71 10.48 -7.89
N TYR A 276 2.52 9.35 -7.23
CA TYR A 276 2.25 9.31 -5.79
C TYR A 276 3.53 9.45 -4.98
N SER A 277 3.41 10.05 -3.81
CA SER A 277 4.53 10.37 -2.91
C SER A 277 4.77 9.32 -1.83
N GLY A 278 3.98 8.24 -1.79
CA GLY A 278 4.17 7.19 -0.79
C GLY A 278 3.05 6.15 -0.72
N ILE A 279 3.19 5.24 0.24
CA ILE A 279 2.24 4.16 0.51
C ILE A 279 1.97 4.09 2.00
N VAL A 280 0.70 4.00 2.38
CA VAL A 280 0.23 3.71 3.73
C VAL A 280 -0.13 2.22 3.82
N TYR A 281 0.33 1.57 4.87
CA TYR A 281 0.07 0.15 5.09
C TYR A 281 0.02 -0.18 6.59
N ALA A 282 -0.65 -1.27 6.92
CA ALA A 282 -0.72 -1.70 8.31
C ALA A 282 0.60 -2.34 8.76
N SER A 283 0.95 -2.15 10.03
CA SER A 283 2.12 -2.84 10.60
C SER A 283 1.90 -4.35 10.63
N THR A 284 2.90 -5.10 10.19
CA THR A 284 2.89 -6.57 10.19
C THR A 284 3.35 -7.15 11.52
N VAL A 285 4.04 -6.35 12.33
CA VAL A 285 4.64 -6.77 13.61
C VAL A 285 3.91 -6.18 14.82
N TYR A 286 3.03 -5.19 14.57
CA TYR A 286 2.22 -4.54 15.60
C TYR A 286 0.83 -4.17 15.06
N PRO A 287 -0.18 -5.04 15.20
CA PRO A 287 -1.48 -4.88 14.53
C PRO A 287 -2.24 -3.59 14.83
N ALA A 288 -2.00 -2.97 16.01
CA ALA A 288 -2.63 -1.70 16.40
C ALA A 288 -2.02 -0.46 15.70
N GLY A 289 -0.85 -0.60 15.06
CA GLY A 289 -0.16 0.48 14.37
C GLY A 289 -0.30 0.42 12.86
N ASN A 290 -0.09 1.56 12.22
CA ASN A 290 0.05 1.68 10.78
C ASN A 290 1.41 2.30 10.44
N ASN A 291 1.84 2.13 9.21
CA ASN A 291 3.07 2.68 8.68
C ASN A 291 2.78 3.50 7.42
N ILE A 292 3.60 4.49 7.19
CA ILE A 292 3.71 5.19 5.91
C ILE A 292 5.15 5.12 5.43
N VAL A 293 5.35 4.82 4.17
CA VAL A 293 6.61 5.02 3.47
C VAL A 293 6.47 6.21 2.52
N LEU A 294 7.28 7.22 2.71
CA LEU A 294 7.38 8.40 1.84
C LEU A 294 8.56 8.23 0.90
N PHE A 295 8.33 8.40 -0.40
CA PHE A 295 9.34 8.20 -1.44
C PHE A 295 10.37 9.33 -1.51
N ASP A 296 10.05 10.49 -0.93
CA ASP A 296 10.98 11.57 -0.66
C ASP A 296 11.16 11.75 0.86
N LYS A 297 12.38 11.57 1.34
CA LYS A 297 12.67 11.72 2.77
C LYS A 297 12.42 13.14 3.30
N THR A 298 12.39 14.14 2.42
CA THR A 298 12.11 15.54 2.79
C THR A 298 10.63 15.87 2.91
N ALA A 299 9.74 14.91 2.56
CA ALA A 299 8.29 15.11 2.68
C ALA A 299 7.81 15.22 4.13
N ALA A 300 8.61 14.75 5.09
CA ALA A 300 8.37 14.97 6.52
C ALA A 300 9.70 15.29 7.23
N HIS A 301 9.59 15.91 8.38
CA HIS A 301 10.75 16.29 9.20
C HIS A 301 10.51 15.95 10.67
N PRO A 302 11.57 15.62 11.42
CA PRO A 302 11.49 15.40 12.85
C PRO A 302 11.13 16.67 13.59
N CYS A 303 10.36 16.56 14.68
CA CYS A 303 9.94 17.67 15.51
C CYS A 303 9.85 17.26 16.98
N GLY A 304 9.86 18.24 17.87
CA GLY A 304 9.77 17.98 19.32
C GLY A 304 11.07 17.46 19.92
N LYS A 305 10.97 16.75 21.05
CA LYS A 305 12.13 16.18 21.74
C LYS A 305 12.46 14.79 21.20
N ILE A 306 13.75 14.49 21.15
CA ILE A 306 14.20 13.12 20.92
C ILE A 306 14.14 12.38 22.27
N HIS A 307 13.43 11.26 22.28
CA HIS A 307 13.31 10.39 23.44
C HIS A 307 14.30 9.23 23.30
N LEU A 308 15.12 9.02 24.30
CA LEU A 308 16.01 7.85 24.36
C LEU A 308 15.31 6.74 25.12
N ILE A 309 15.32 5.56 24.54
CA ILE A 309 14.66 4.37 25.07
C ILE A 309 15.66 3.22 25.14
N ASP A 310 15.77 2.63 26.32
CA ASP A 310 16.52 1.41 26.56
C ASP A 310 15.53 0.23 26.56
N ILE A 311 15.77 -0.74 25.74
CA ILE A 311 14.92 -1.93 25.64
C ILE A 311 15.35 -2.91 26.72
N SER A 312 14.51 -3.08 27.73
CA SER A 312 14.73 -4.00 28.87
C SER A 312 14.36 -5.44 28.51
#